data_6c8ed6e0fbed7cfe8fc731729808bdb6
#
_entry.id   6c8ed6e0fbed7cfe8fc731729808bdb6
#
_cell.length_a   1.000
_cell.length_b   1.000
_cell.length_c   1.000
_cell.angle_alpha   90.00
_cell.angle_beta   90.00
_cell.angle_gamma   90.00
#
_symmetry.space_group_name_H-M   'P 1'
#
loop_
_entity.id
_entity.type
_entity.pdbx_description
1 polymer ?
#
loop_
_entity_poly.entity_id
_entity_poly.type
_entity_poly.pdbx_seq_one_letter_code
_entity_poly.pdbx_strand_id
1 'polypeptide(L)'
;MSTFTRLVSVCVLLGVAFFTTGCQTTQAENSTGYGKQKVVYHINYDNPKKQKGALRNIQNHINAVGAENLDIKVVMHGNGLAMVLEPDALTRVPKFKNANANDAQQATIANLKGQGIAFEVCANTLKGRKVNVNDDLYDVDQADIVPSFVA
;
A
#
# COMPACT_ATOMS: atom_id res chain seq x y z
N MET A 1 -75.23 32.33 43.72
CA MET A 1 -73.83 32.50 44.01
C MET A 1 -73.17 31.14 44.01
N SER A 2 -72.72 30.82 42.94
CA SER A 2 -71.54 30.14 42.39
C SER A 2 -70.91 29.02 43.23
N THR A 3 -71.14 27.81 42.88
CA THR A 3 -70.41 26.62 43.32
C THR A 3 -69.57 26.10 42.15
N PHE A 4 -68.28 26.25 42.32
CA PHE A 4 -67.25 25.80 41.36
C PHE A 4 -67.03 24.31 41.53
N THR A 5 -67.46 23.53 40.53
CA THR A 5 -67.16 22.12 40.44
C THR A 5 -65.78 21.93 39.83
N ARG A 6 -64.85 21.41 40.60
CA ARG A 6 -63.53 21.03 40.12
C ARG A 6 -63.60 19.70 39.39
N LEU A 7 -63.43 19.73 38.07
CA LEU A 7 -63.17 18.54 37.26
C LEU A 7 -61.68 18.25 37.29
N VAL A 8 -61.32 17.14 37.93
CA VAL A 8 -59.97 16.59 37.85
C VAL A 8 -59.87 15.74 36.58
N SER A 9 -59.17 16.27 35.60
CA SER A 9 -58.90 15.51 34.35
C SER A 9 -57.61 14.74 34.56
N VAL A 10 -57.73 13.41 34.65
CA VAL A 10 -56.59 12.50 34.68
C VAL A 10 -56.15 12.24 33.25
N CYS A 11 -55.08 12.91 32.87
CA CYS A 11 -54.38 12.61 31.63
C CYS A 11 -53.50 11.34 31.78
N VAL A 12 -54.01 10.24 31.25
CA VAL A 12 -53.21 9.03 31.09
C VAL A 12 -52.29 9.23 29.88
N LEU A 13 -51.02 9.55 30.15
CA LEU A 13 -49.99 9.58 29.13
C LEU A 13 -49.53 8.15 28.81
N LEU A 14 -50.09 7.59 27.71
CA LEU A 14 -49.55 6.39 27.08
C LEU A 14 -48.21 6.74 26.40
N GLY A 15 -47.13 6.41 27.07
CA GLY A 15 -45.77 6.46 26.50
C GLY A 15 -45.60 5.36 25.47
N VAL A 16 -45.68 5.71 24.19
CA VAL A 16 -45.29 4.82 23.09
C VAL A 16 -43.79 4.81 23.02
N ALA A 17 -43.16 3.78 23.57
CA ALA A 17 -41.73 3.52 23.40
C ALA A 17 -41.49 3.06 21.95
N PHE A 18 -41.02 3.97 21.11
CA PHE A 18 -40.47 3.63 19.80
C PHE A 18 -39.14 2.89 20.02
N PHE A 19 -39.18 1.55 19.99
CA PHE A 19 -37.99 0.77 19.79
C PHE A 19 -37.51 0.99 18.35
N THR A 20 -36.62 1.95 18.14
CA THR A 20 -35.84 2.02 16.91
C THR A 20 -34.85 0.86 16.93
N THR A 21 -35.25 -0.26 16.32
CA THR A 21 -34.34 -1.34 15.95
C THR A 21 -33.38 -0.74 14.92
N GLY A 22 -32.29 -0.14 15.40
CA GLY A 22 -31.16 0.22 14.55
C GLY A 22 -30.64 -1.08 13.93
N CYS A 23 -30.85 -1.27 12.63
CA CYS A 23 -30.06 -2.21 11.86
C CYS A 23 -28.60 -1.74 11.98
N GLN A 24 -27.88 -2.29 12.95
CA GLN A 24 -26.44 -2.29 12.89
C GLN A 24 -26.08 -3.15 11.68
N THR A 25 -25.77 -2.49 10.56
CA THR A 25 -24.97 -3.11 9.52
C THR A 25 -23.62 -3.41 10.16
N THR A 26 -23.46 -4.60 10.71
CA THR A 26 -22.15 -5.18 10.93
C THR A 26 -21.50 -5.20 9.55
N GLN A 27 -20.62 -4.23 9.29
CA GLN A 27 -19.64 -4.41 8.24
C GLN A 27 -18.97 -5.74 8.59
N ALA A 28 -19.19 -6.75 7.75
CA ALA A 28 -18.39 -7.96 7.81
C ALA A 28 -16.96 -7.49 7.65
N GLU A 29 -16.21 -7.48 8.76
CA GLU A 29 -14.76 -7.40 8.69
C GLU A 29 -14.36 -8.55 7.77
N ASN A 30 -13.83 -8.21 6.60
CA ASN A 30 -13.25 -9.16 5.69
C ASN A 30 -11.94 -9.66 6.30
N SER A 31 -12.07 -10.25 7.51
CA SER A 31 -10.96 -10.97 8.10
C SER A 31 -10.84 -12.25 7.27
N THR A 32 -9.84 -12.31 6.44
CA THR A 32 -9.45 -13.53 5.69
C THR A 32 -9.08 -14.69 6.63
N GLY A 33 -9.35 -14.57 7.92
CA GLY A 33 -8.99 -15.55 8.95
C GLY A 33 -7.47 -15.61 9.23
N TYR A 34 -6.70 -14.84 8.50
CA TYR A 34 -5.24 -14.70 8.67
C TYR A 34 -4.97 -13.30 9.24
N GLY A 35 -4.07 -13.20 10.20
CA GLY A 35 -3.57 -11.90 10.69
C GLY A 35 -2.87 -11.12 9.57
N LYS A 36 -2.31 -9.95 9.88
CA LYS A 36 -1.59 -9.11 8.91
C LYS A 36 -0.54 -9.94 8.16
N GLN A 37 -0.67 -10.02 6.84
CA GLN A 37 0.19 -10.83 5.98
C GLN A 37 1.48 -10.07 5.66
N LYS A 38 2.62 -10.71 5.89
CA LYS A 38 3.94 -10.21 5.47
C LYS A 38 4.31 -10.83 4.13
N VAL A 39 4.54 -9.99 3.12
CA VAL A 39 4.76 -10.44 1.75
C VAL A 39 6.00 -9.77 1.16
N VAL A 40 6.87 -10.54 0.54
CA VAL A 40 8.03 -10.03 -0.20
C VAL A 40 7.85 -10.31 -1.68
N TYR A 41 7.84 -9.23 -2.48
CA TYR A 41 7.97 -9.32 -3.92
C TYR A 41 9.44 -9.18 -4.31
N HIS A 42 10.03 -10.29 -4.72
CA HIS A 42 11.42 -10.33 -5.14
C HIS A 42 11.57 -10.03 -6.62
N ILE A 43 12.26 -8.94 -6.95
CA ILE A 43 12.49 -8.49 -8.34
C ILE A 43 13.98 -8.59 -8.67
N ASN A 44 14.32 -9.50 -9.58
CA ASN A 44 15.71 -9.73 -10.03
C ASN A 44 15.89 -9.64 -11.56
N TYR A 45 14.86 -9.24 -12.28
CA TYR A 45 14.81 -9.12 -13.73
C TYR A 45 14.58 -7.67 -14.16
N ASP A 46 15.05 -7.30 -15.36
CA ASP A 46 14.97 -5.95 -15.93
C ASP A 46 13.95 -5.78 -17.06
N ASN A 47 13.21 -6.85 -17.40
CA ASN A 47 12.21 -6.78 -18.46
C ASN A 47 11.06 -5.82 -18.07
N PRO A 48 10.82 -4.73 -18.83
CA PRO A 48 9.87 -3.69 -18.44
C PRO A 48 8.43 -4.21 -18.37
N LYS A 49 8.03 -5.15 -19.25
CA LYS A 49 6.67 -5.73 -19.20
C LYS A 49 6.48 -6.59 -17.95
N LYS A 50 7.50 -7.36 -17.54
CA LYS A 50 7.45 -8.18 -16.32
C LYS A 50 7.41 -7.29 -15.08
N GLN A 51 8.22 -6.24 -15.02
CA GLN A 51 8.22 -5.29 -13.91
C GLN A 51 6.88 -4.55 -13.78
N LYS A 52 6.33 -4.05 -14.88
CA LYS A 52 4.97 -3.47 -14.90
C LYS A 52 3.92 -4.50 -14.46
N GLY A 53 4.06 -5.76 -14.86
CA GLY A 53 3.20 -6.85 -14.42
C GLY A 53 3.27 -7.10 -12.91
N ALA A 54 4.48 -7.04 -12.33
CA ALA A 54 4.68 -7.17 -10.89
C ALA A 54 4.00 -6.04 -10.11
N LEU A 55 4.18 -4.78 -10.52
CA LEU A 55 3.52 -3.63 -9.89
C LEU A 55 2.00 -3.75 -9.94
N ARG A 56 1.44 -4.18 -11.08
CA ARG A 56 0.00 -4.45 -11.18
C ARG A 56 -0.46 -5.58 -10.26
N ASN A 57 0.33 -6.64 -10.11
CA ASN A 57 -0.01 -7.75 -9.20
C ASN A 57 0.00 -7.31 -7.75
N ILE A 58 0.92 -6.41 -7.35
CA ILE A 58 0.91 -5.79 -6.01
C ILE A 58 -0.40 -5.02 -5.80
N GLN A 59 -0.81 -4.17 -6.76
CA GLN A 59 -2.07 -3.46 -6.65
C GLN A 59 -3.28 -4.41 -6.56
N ASN A 60 -3.29 -5.48 -7.37
CA ASN A 60 -4.35 -6.49 -7.29
C ASN A 60 -4.38 -7.19 -5.93
N HIS A 61 -3.20 -7.43 -5.33
CA HIS A 61 -3.09 -8.02 -3.99
C HIS A 61 -3.69 -7.08 -2.93
N ILE A 62 -3.34 -5.79 -2.99
CA ILE A 62 -3.92 -4.77 -2.10
C ILE A 62 -5.45 -4.71 -2.24
N ASN A 63 -5.95 -4.71 -3.47
CA ASN A 63 -7.38 -4.64 -3.75
C ASN A 63 -8.15 -5.88 -3.24
N ALA A 64 -7.50 -7.04 -3.22
CA ALA A 64 -8.12 -8.30 -2.80
C ALA A 64 -8.13 -8.49 -1.27
N VAL A 65 -7.11 -7.99 -0.58
CA VAL A 65 -6.86 -8.29 0.86
C VAL A 65 -7.11 -7.08 1.75
N GLY A 66 -6.98 -5.86 1.21
CA GLY A 66 -6.95 -4.60 1.94
C GLY A 66 -5.53 -4.22 2.39
N ALA A 67 -5.17 -2.95 2.23
CA ALA A 67 -3.84 -2.45 2.57
C ALA A 67 -3.51 -2.63 4.06
N GLU A 68 -4.50 -2.48 4.93
CA GLU A 68 -4.39 -2.61 6.38
C GLU A 68 -4.00 -4.04 6.82
N ASN A 69 -4.32 -5.04 6.00
CA ASN A 69 -4.04 -6.46 6.26
C ASN A 69 -2.71 -6.92 5.63
N LEU A 70 -1.96 -6.01 5.00
CA LEU A 70 -0.73 -6.32 4.27
C LEU A 70 0.46 -5.54 4.82
N ASP A 71 1.61 -6.20 4.86
CA ASP A 71 2.94 -5.63 5.03
C ASP A 71 3.77 -6.11 3.85
N ILE A 72 3.79 -5.31 2.78
CA ILE A 72 4.43 -5.68 1.51
C ILE A 72 5.75 -4.94 1.36
N LYS A 73 6.79 -5.71 1.04
CA LYS A 73 8.09 -5.22 0.63
C LYS A 73 8.43 -5.67 -0.77
N VAL A 74 8.85 -4.74 -1.61
CA VAL A 74 9.38 -5.01 -2.95
C VAL A 74 10.89 -4.91 -2.88
N VAL A 75 11.57 -6.05 -2.92
CA VAL A 75 13.04 -6.10 -2.81
C VAL A 75 13.65 -6.28 -4.19
N MET A 76 14.43 -5.29 -4.60
CA MET A 76 15.09 -5.25 -5.90
C MET A 76 16.58 -5.56 -5.77
N HIS A 77 17.07 -6.54 -6.54
CA HIS A 77 18.49 -6.83 -6.63
C HIS A 77 18.93 -7.21 -8.04
N GLY A 78 20.24 -7.19 -8.30
CA GLY A 78 20.77 -7.52 -9.61
C GLY A 78 20.13 -6.66 -10.71
N ASN A 79 19.60 -7.30 -11.75
CA ASN A 79 18.92 -6.60 -12.84
C ASN A 79 17.59 -5.97 -12.41
N GLY A 80 16.99 -6.44 -11.31
CA GLY A 80 15.73 -5.91 -10.80
C GLY A 80 15.77 -4.44 -10.43
N LEU A 81 16.97 -3.93 -10.10
CA LEU A 81 17.17 -2.51 -9.78
C LEU A 81 16.82 -1.58 -10.96
N ALA A 82 16.76 -2.11 -12.19
CA ALA A 82 16.26 -1.37 -13.35
C ALA A 82 14.84 -0.80 -13.15
N MET A 83 14.07 -1.34 -12.19
CA MET A 83 12.73 -0.86 -11.86
C MET A 83 12.72 0.59 -11.38
N VAL A 84 13.73 0.97 -10.62
CA VAL A 84 13.90 2.32 -10.05
C VAL A 84 15.08 3.09 -10.66
N LEU A 85 15.78 2.49 -11.63
CA LEU A 85 16.89 3.15 -12.33
C LEU A 85 16.34 4.20 -13.29
N GLU A 86 16.83 5.44 -13.15
CA GLU A 86 16.49 6.55 -14.02
C GLU A 86 17.01 6.34 -15.44
N PRO A 87 16.26 6.73 -16.49
CA PRO A 87 16.67 6.51 -17.89
C PRO A 87 18.05 7.08 -18.24
N ASP A 88 18.40 8.26 -17.71
CA ASP A 88 19.67 8.92 -17.94
C ASP A 88 20.85 8.25 -17.20
N ALA A 89 20.58 7.49 -16.16
CA ALA A 89 21.58 6.75 -15.41
C ALA A 89 22.30 5.67 -16.25
N LEU A 90 21.69 5.20 -17.36
CA LEU A 90 22.33 4.20 -18.25
C LEU A 90 23.71 4.64 -18.76
N THR A 91 23.95 5.92 -18.88
CA THR A 91 25.26 6.45 -19.29
C THR A 91 26.33 6.31 -18.20
N ARG A 92 25.90 6.26 -16.94
CA ARG A 92 26.78 6.19 -15.75
C ARG A 92 26.94 4.78 -15.23
N VAL A 93 25.96 3.91 -15.45
CA VAL A 93 25.91 2.53 -14.93
C VAL A 93 25.86 1.47 -16.04
N PRO A 94 26.96 1.25 -16.78
CA PRO A 94 26.98 0.44 -18.01
C PRO A 94 26.68 -1.05 -17.81
N LYS A 95 26.57 -1.50 -16.55
CA LYS A 95 26.18 -2.88 -16.20
C LYS A 95 24.67 -3.13 -16.32
N PHE A 96 23.86 -2.09 -16.55
CA PHE A 96 22.44 -2.22 -16.83
C PHE A 96 22.16 -2.07 -18.33
N LYS A 97 21.23 -2.88 -18.82
CA LYS A 97 20.73 -2.80 -20.21
C LYS A 97 19.44 -1.97 -20.31
N ASN A 98 18.69 -1.92 -19.20
CA ASN A 98 17.42 -1.24 -19.10
C ASN A 98 17.40 -0.35 -17.87
N ALA A 99 16.75 0.80 -17.99
CA ALA A 99 16.39 1.70 -16.93
C ALA A 99 14.90 2.01 -17.12
N ASN A 100 14.09 1.54 -16.19
CA ASN A 100 12.64 1.46 -16.39
C ASN A 100 11.86 2.52 -15.59
N ALA A 101 12.56 3.37 -14.81
CA ALA A 101 11.93 4.43 -14.02
C ALA A 101 11.52 5.63 -14.90
N ASN A 102 10.76 5.38 -15.98
CA ASN A 102 10.10 6.44 -16.73
C ASN A 102 8.89 7.01 -15.96
N ASP A 103 8.37 8.15 -16.36
CA ASP A 103 7.29 8.87 -15.68
C ASP A 103 6.09 7.98 -15.30
N ALA A 104 5.68 7.08 -16.19
CA ALA A 104 4.55 6.20 -15.95
C ALA A 104 4.86 5.16 -14.85
N GLN A 105 6.10 4.66 -14.79
CA GLN A 105 6.52 3.71 -13.76
C GLN A 105 6.75 4.43 -12.43
N GLN A 106 7.35 5.62 -12.46
CA GLN A 106 7.51 6.48 -11.29
C GLN A 106 6.15 6.79 -10.64
N ALA A 107 5.16 7.21 -11.42
CA ALA A 107 3.81 7.45 -10.92
C ALA A 107 3.17 6.20 -10.29
N THR A 108 3.42 5.01 -10.87
CA THR A 108 2.92 3.76 -10.31
C THR A 108 3.60 3.42 -8.98
N ILE A 109 4.93 3.58 -8.89
CA ILE A 109 5.70 3.34 -7.67
C ILE A 109 5.26 4.31 -6.58
N ALA A 110 5.16 5.62 -6.88
CA ALA A 110 4.71 6.64 -5.94
C ALA A 110 3.32 6.32 -5.38
N ASN A 111 2.39 5.89 -6.25
CA ASN A 111 1.05 5.47 -5.82
C ASN A 111 1.08 4.27 -4.86
N LEU A 112 1.90 3.25 -5.14
CA LEU A 112 2.05 2.08 -4.27
C LEU A 112 2.73 2.44 -2.93
N LYS A 113 3.77 3.29 -2.95
CA LYS A 113 4.39 3.82 -1.72
C LYS A 113 3.38 4.58 -0.87
N GLY A 114 2.51 5.38 -1.49
CA GLY A 114 1.39 6.06 -0.82
C GLY A 114 0.37 5.12 -0.17
N GLN A 115 0.30 3.86 -0.62
CA GLN A 115 -0.51 2.79 -0.01
C GLN A 115 0.26 1.97 1.05
N GLY A 116 1.48 2.38 1.42
CA GLY A 116 2.28 1.74 2.45
C GLY A 116 3.20 0.61 1.97
N ILE A 117 3.43 0.49 0.65
CA ILE A 117 4.35 -0.50 0.10
C ILE A 117 5.79 0.01 0.18
N ALA A 118 6.67 -0.77 0.81
CA ALA A 118 8.10 -0.47 0.86
C ALA A 118 8.81 -0.98 -0.40
N PHE A 119 9.65 -0.10 -0.99
CA PHE A 119 10.52 -0.46 -2.12
C PHE A 119 11.96 -0.45 -1.63
N GLU A 120 12.57 -1.62 -1.54
CA GLU A 120 13.90 -1.82 -0.96
C GLU A 120 14.92 -2.24 -2.02
N VAL A 121 16.14 -1.75 -1.91
CA VAL A 121 17.24 -2.05 -2.82
C VAL A 121 18.41 -2.74 -2.11
N CYS A 122 18.99 -3.73 -2.76
CA CYS A 122 20.10 -4.51 -2.20
C CYS A 122 21.41 -3.72 -2.25
N ALA A 123 22.03 -3.48 -1.10
CA ALA A 123 23.32 -2.79 -0.97
C ALA A 123 24.44 -3.45 -1.79
N ASN A 124 24.46 -4.79 -1.85
CA ASN A 124 25.45 -5.52 -2.66
C ASN A 124 25.29 -5.23 -4.16
N THR A 125 24.06 -5.02 -4.64
CA THR A 125 23.79 -4.63 -6.03
C THR A 125 24.29 -3.22 -6.30
N LEU A 126 24.00 -2.27 -5.42
CA LEU A 126 24.47 -0.88 -5.53
C LEU A 126 26.00 -0.85 -5.63
N LYS A 127 26.68 -1.47 -4.68
CA LYS A 127 28.15 -1.55 -4.64
C LYS A 127 28.72 -2.26 -5.88
N GLY A 128 28.20 -3.43 -6.20
CA GLY A 128 28.72 -4.27 -7.29
C GLY A 128 28.53 -3.66 -8.69
N ARG A 129 27.53 -2.80 -8.84
CA ARG A 129 27.21 -2.12 -10.11
C ARG A 129 27.61 -0.64 -10.11
N LYS A 130 28.14 -0.14 -8.99
CA LYS A 130 28.56 1.26 -8.83
C LYS A 130 27.42 2.25 -9.06
N VAL A 131 26.26 1.94 -8.51
CA VAL A 131 25.06 2.80 -8.58
C VAL A 131 25.13 3.85 -7.47
N ASN A 132 24.95 5.11 -7.81
CA ASN A 132 24.75 6.19 -6.86
C ASN A 132 23.25 6.33 -6.57
N VAL A 133 22.87 6.19 -5.31
CA VAL A 133 21.44 6.20 -4.91
C VAL A 133 20.78 7.53 -5.26
N ASN A 134 21.47 8.64 -5.01
CA ASN A 134 20.89 9.98 -5.19
C ASN A 134 20.83 10.43 -6.65
N ASP A 135 21.76 9.94 -7.48
CA ASP A 135 21.90 10.43 -8.86
C ASP A 135 21.29 9.47 -9.90
N ASP A 136 21.15 8.19 -9.55
CA ASP A 136 20.81 7.16 -10.51
C ASP A 136 19.43 6.52 -10.25
N LEU A 137 18.85 6.68 -9.04
CA LEU A 137 17.63 5.99 -8.65
C LEU A 137 16.48 6.95 -8.34
N TYR A 138 15.32 6.60 -8.82
CA TYR A 138 14.07 7.28 -8.52
C TYR A 138 13.58 6.93 -7.11
N ASP A 139 13.40 7.94 -6.25
CA ASP A 139 12.72 7.88 -4.96
C ASP A 139 13.19 6.72 -4.06
N VAL A 140 14.52 6.58 -3.93
CA VAL A 140 15.18 5.61 -3.05
C VAL A 140 16.01 6.36 -2.03
N ASP A 141 15.70 6.18 -0.76
CA ASP A 141 16.42 6.76 0.36
C ASP A 141 17.41 5.77 1.01
N GLN A 142 18.27 6.29 1.89
CA GLN A 142 19.19 5.44 2.65
C GLN A 142 18.48 4.39 3.52
N ALA A 143 17.25 4.70 3.99
CA ALA A 143 16.43 3.78 4.77
C ALA A 143 15.88 2.61 3.93
N ASP A 144 15.80 2.76 2.60
CA ASP A 144 15.34 1.74 1.68
C ASP A 144 16.43 0.73 1.30
N ILE A 145 17.66 0.93 1.79
CA ILE A 145 18.80 0.07 1.45
C ILE A 145 18.88 -1.08 2.43
N VAL A 146 18.68 -2.30 1.93
CA VAL A 146 18.84 -3.53 2.72
C VAL A 146 20.22 -4.16 2.48
N PRO A 147 20.88 -4.73 3.52
CA PRO A 147 22.25 -5.24 3.41
C PRO A 147 22.43 -6.30 2.34
N SER A 148 21.46 -7.25 2.25
CA SER A 148 21.46 -8.33 1.29
C SER A 148 20.03 -8.81 1.04
N PHE A 149 19.76 -9.33 -0.16
CA PHE A 149 18.49 -9.97 -0.46
C PHE A 149 18.22 -11.25 0.37
N VAL A 150 19.27 -11.90 0.83
CA VAL A 150 19.24 -13.18 1.58
C VAL A 150 19.47 -13.03 3.09
N ALA A 151 19.35 -11.82 3.62
CA ALA A 151 19.54 -11.57 5.05
C ALA A 151 18.21 -11.64 5.81
#